data_73418f0b56fece1f9ba00bb2f3f1b5b5
#
_entry.id   73418f0b56fece1f9ba00bb2f3f1b5b5
#
_cell.length_a   1.000
_cell.length_b   1.000
_cell.length_c   1.000
_cell.angle_alpha   90.00
_cell.angle_beta   90.00
_cell.angle_gamma   90.00
#
_symmetry.space_group_name_H-M   'P 1'
#
loop_
_entity.id
_entity.type
_entity.pdbx_description
1 polymer ?
#
loop_
_entity_poly.entity_id
_entity_poly.type
_entity_poly.pdbx_seq_one_letter_code
_entity_poly.pdbx_strand_id
1 'polypeptide(L)'
;MDYVLKKAELSDMEAFYDLLNQRIAWMDEIGIKQWNYTGYWTRYPKEYYVSNMEAGRLIILKKGEKLVAAGVIYEEDDRWENSTAVKAYYLHHFAADLTEKGSGSIYLEMLEDYARQMGKTHMRLDCAVDSPNLNRYYAERGYEVCGTCKDGLYEGITREKLL
;
A
#
# COMPACT_ATOMS: atom_id res chain seq x y z
N MET A 1 -14.18 17.78 7.08
CA MET A 1 -14.17 16.54 7.88
C MET A 1 -12.74 16.03 7.91
N ASP A 2 -12.24 15.73 9.09
CA ASP A 2 -10.84 15.41 9.28
C ASP A 2 -10.52 13.96 8.89
N TYR A 3 -9.28 13.78 8.46
CA TYR A 3 -8.74 12.45 8.17
C TYR A 3 -8.11 11.87 9.44
N VAL A 4 -8.33 10.57 9.66
CA VAL A 4 -7.76 9.84 10.80
C VAL A 4 -7.06 8.58 10.27
N LEU A 5 -5.76 8.48 10.56
CA LEU A 5 -4.98 7.27 10.28
C LEU A 5 -5.03 6.38 11.54
N LYS A 6 -5.37 5.10 11.36
CA LYS A 6 -5.47 4.16 12.48
C LYS A 6 -5.17 2.73 12.04
N LYS A 7 -4.86 1.88 13.01
CA LYS A 7 -4.85 0.43 12.80
C LYS A 7 -6.28 -0.05 12.59
N ALA A 8 -6.47 -0.92 11.59
CA ALA A 8 -7.78 -1.50 11.30
C ALA A 8 -8.27 -2.41 12.43
N GLU A 9 -9.55 -2.43 12.64
CA GLU A 9 -10.27 -3.32 13.54
C GLU A 9 -11.15 -4.28 12.73
N LEU A 10 -11.67 -5.32 13.38
CA LEU A 10 -12.52 -6.29 12.70
C LEU A 10 -13.71 -5.63 11.98
N SER A 11 -14.30 -4.61 12.58
CA SER A 11 -15.43 -3.87 12.01
C SER A 11 -15.07 -3.08 10.74
N ASP A 12 -13.79 -2.88 10.45
CA ASP A 12 -13.33 -2.16 9.25
C ASP A 12 -13.16 -3.08 8.04
N MET A 13 -13.14 -4.40 8.24
CA MET A 13 -12.71 -5.35 7.21
C MET A 13 -13.63 -5.40 5.99
N GLU A 14 -14.93 -5.30 6.18
CA GLU A 14 -15.89 -5.25 5.05
C GLU A 14 -15.61 -4.06 4.12
N ALA A 15 -15.48 -2.88 4.69
CA ALA A 15 -15.17 -1.66 3.94
C ALA A 15 -13.80 -1.76 3.25
N PHE A 16 -12.84 -2.39 3.90
CA PHE A 16 -11.52 -2.64 3.32
C PHE A 16 -11.61 -3.56 2.09
N TYR A 17 -12.34 -4.67 2.17
CA TYR A 17 -12.53 -5.58 1.03
C TYR A 17 -13.25 -4.87 -0.13
N ASP A 18 -14.24 -4.05 0.18
CA ASP A 18 -14.95 -3.26 -0.84
C ASP A 18 -13.99 -2.30 -1.55
N LEU A 19 -13.08 -1.67 -0.81
CA LEU A 19 -12.06 -0.80 -1.38
C LEU A 19 -11.14 -1.55 -2.35
N LEU A 20 -10.66 -2.74 -1.97
CA LEU A 20 -9.81 -3.56 -2.83
C LEU A 20 -10.56 -4.00 -4.09
N ASN A 21 -11.79 -4.44 -3.96
CA ASN A 21 -12.63 -4.84 -5.09
C ASN A 21 -12.91 -3.68 -6.04
N GLN A 22 -13.15 -2.48 -5.51
CA GLN A 22 -13.29 -1.27 -6.31
C GLN A 22 -12.05 -1.01 -7.17
N ARG A 23 -10.87 -1.15 -6.58
CA ARG A 23 -9.59 -0.93 -7.30
C ARG A 23 -9.35 -1.99 -8.35
N ILE A 24 -9.65 -3.25 -8.07
CA ILE A 24 -9.51 -4.36 -9.03
C ILE A 24 -10.43 -4.16 -10.24
N ALA A 25 -11.69 -3.81 -10.00
CA ALA A 25 -12.66 -3.52 -11.07
C ALA A 25 -12.22 -2.33 -11.92
N TRP A 26 -11.69 -1.28 -11.31
CA TRP A 26 -11.16 -0.12 -12.01
C TRP A 26 -9.96 -0.47 -12.90
N MET A 27 -9.08 -1.35 -12.44
CA MET A 27 -7.94 -1.84 -13.24
C MET A 27 -8.42 -2.54 -14.52
N ASP A 28 -9.49 -3.33 -14.43
CA ASP A 28 -10.11 -3.96 -15.61
C ASP A 28 -10.66 -2.92 -16.58
N GLU A 29 -11.35 -1.90 -16.07
CA GLU A 29 -11.97 -0.84 -16.90
C GLU A 29 -10.96 -0.04 -17.71
N ILE A 30 -9.82 0.31 -17.11
CA ILE A 30 -8.78 1.13 -17.77
C ILE A 30 -7.70 0.32 -18.47
N GLY A 31 -7.79 -1.02 -18.43
CA GLY A 31 -6.86 -1.91 -19.12
C GLY A 31 -5.49 -2.06 -18.48
N ILE A 32 -5.35 -1.74 -17.19
CA ILE A 32 -4.13 -2.00 -16.41
C ILE A 32 -4.11 -3.46 -15.97
N LYS A 33 -2.96 -4.12 -16.11
CA LYS A 33 -2.73 -5.50 -15.69
C LYS A 33 -1.91 -5.52 -14.41
N GLN A 34 -2.57 -5.45 -13.27
CA GLN A 34 -1.95 -5.53 -11.95
C GLN A 34 -2.69 -6.58 -11.10
N TRP A 35 -3.35 -6.17 -10.04
CA TRP A 35 -4.08 -7.06 -9.14
C TRP A 35 -5.17 -7.87 -9.84
N ASN A 36 -5.86 -7.27 -10.80
CA ASN A 36 -6.89 -7.92 -11.62
C ASN A 36 -6.34 -9.07 -12.49
N TYR A 37 -5.05 -9.04 -12.82
CA TYR A 37 -4.40 -10.01 -13.71
C TYR A 37 -3.67 -11.12 -12.95
N THR A 38 -3.18 -10.86 -11.73
CA THR A 38 -2.31 -11.78 -10.99
C THR A 38 -3.06 -12.78 -10.10
N GLY A 39 -4.38 -12.83 -10.14
CA GLY A 39 -5.19 -13.68 -9.24
C GLY A 39 -5.09 -13.21 -7.80
N TYR A 40 -5.30 -11.96 -7.57
CA TYR A 40 -5.04 -11.27 -6.32
C TYR A 40 -5.67 -11.93 -5.09
N TRP A 41 -6.98 -12.25 -5.15
CA TRP A 41 -7.68 -12.88 -4.02
C TRP A 41 -7.25 -14.33 -3.76
N THR A 42 -6.71 -15.02 -4.76
CA THR A 42 -6.15 -16.36 -4.58
C THR A 42 -4.80 -16.29 -3.86
N ARG A 43 -3.98 -15.31 -4.20
CA ARG A 43 -2.66 -15.10 -3.57
C ARG A 43 -2.78 -14.47 -2.19
N TYR A 44 -3.75 -13.60 -2.00
CA TYR A 44 -3.98 -12.84 -0.76
C TYR A 44 -5.43 -12.99 -0.33
N PRO A 45 -5.83 -14.14 0.22
CA PRO A 45 -7.21 -14.37 0.65
C PRO A 45 -7.57 -13.54 1.89
N LYS A 46 -8.85 -13.50 2.22
CA LYS A 46 -9.33 -12.71 3.38
C LYS A 46 -8.61 -13.03 4.67
N GLU A 47 -8.25 -14.30 4.90
CA GLU A 47 -7.51 -14.76 6.08
C GLU A 47 -6.14 -14.10 6.20
N TYR A 48 -5.47 -13.83 5.09
CA TYR A 48 -4.21 -13.07 5.05
C TYR A 48 -4.39 -11.67 5.64
N TYR A 49 -5.47 -10.98 5.26
CA TYR A 49 -5.73 -9.63 5.75
C TYR A 49 -6.19 -9.61 7.20
N VAL A 50 -6.97 -10.60 7.62
CA VAL A 50 -7.35 -10.74 9.04
C VAL A 50 -6.10 -10.94 9.90
N SER A 51 -5.17 -11.77 9.48
CA SER A 51 -3.89 -11.95 10.18
C SER A 51 -3.09 -10.66 10.28
N ASN A 52 -3.04 -9.88 9.20
CA ASN A 52 -2.36 -8.58 9.21
C ASN A 52 -3.06 -7.56 10.10
N MET A 53 -4.38 -7.56 10.11
CA MET A 53 -5.18 -6.72 11.01
C MET A 53 -4.89 -7.07 12.48
N GLU A 54 -4.93 -8.35 12.83
CA GLU A 54 -4.65 -8.82 14.19
C GLU A 54 -3.22 -8.50 14.63
N ALA A 55 -2.27 -8.52 13.71
CA ALA A 55 -0.87 -8.16 13.99
C ALA A 55 -0.63 -6.65 14.02
N GLY A 56 -1.65 -5.83 13.77
CA GLY A 56 -1.53 -4.37 13.75
C GLY A 56 -0.81 -3.80 12.54
N ARG A 57 -0.72 -4.56 11.45
CA ARG A 57 -0.04 -4.14 10.22
C ARG A 57 -0.96 -3.52 9.17
N LEU A 58 -2.27 -3.74 9.28
CA LEU A 58 -3.24 -3.13 8.37
C LEU A 58 -3.60 -1.74 8.87
N ILE A 59 -3.15 -0.72 8.15
CA ILE A 59 -3.33 0.69 8.49
C ILE A 59 -4.34 1.30 7.53
N ILE A 60 -5.35 1.96 8.08
CA ILE A 60 -6.44 2.56 7.29
C ILE A 60 -6.52 4.06 7.54
N LEU A 61 -7.04 4.75 6.53
CA LEU A 61 -7.38 6.18 6.60
C LEU A 61 -8.89 6.32 6.53
N LYS A 62 -9.45 7.00 7.49
CA LYS A 62 -10.87 7.36 7.50
C LYS A 62 -11.06 8.85 7.34
N LYS A 63 -12.12 9.21 6.62
CA LYS A 63 -12.66 10.57 6.57
C LYS A 63 -14.06 10.48 7.16
N GLY A 64 -14.22 10.92 8.42
CA GLY A 64 -15.43 10.59 9.18
C GLY A 64 -15.57 9.07 9.35
N GLU A 65 -16.72 8.54 9.00
CA GLU A 65 -16.98 7.10 9.08
C GLU A 65 -16.51 6.32 7.85
N LYS A 66 -16.15 7.02 6.77
CA LYS A 66 -15.78 6.39 5.49
C LYS A 66 -14.32 5.99 5.49
N LEU A 67 -14.03 4.73 5.16
CA LEU A 67 -12.68 4.25 4.87
C LEU A 67 -12.30 4.70 3.45
N VAL A 68 -11.23 5.50 3.33
CA VAL A 68 -10.85 6.14 2.06
C VAL A 68 -9.49 5.71 1.54
N ALA A 69 -8.67 5.06 2.36
CA ALA A 69 -7.43 4.46 1.91
C ALA A 69 -6.96 3.40 2.91
N ALA A 70 -6.13 2.48 2.46
CA ALA A 70 -5.58 1.42 3.30
C ALA A 70 -4.30 0.87 2.71
N GLY A 71 -3.50 0.22 3.55
CA GLY A 71 -2.31 -0.51 3.16
C GLY A 71 -1.80 -1.37 4.30
N VAL A 72 -0.93 -2.30 3.97
CA VAL A 72 -0.28 -3.18 4.94
C VAL A 72 1.18 -2.77 5.06
N ILE A 73 1.68 -2.61 6.28
CA ILE A 73 3.09 -2.27 6.52
C ILE A 73 3.81 -3.43 7.20
N TYR A 74 4.97 -3.78 6.66
CA TYR A 74 5.88 -4.78 7.25
C TYR A 74 7.16 -4.10 7.69
N GLU A 75 7.87 -4.72 8.61
CA GLU A 75 9.18 -4.24 9.07
C GLU A 75 10.33 -4.86 8.30
N GLU A 76 10.07 -5.89 7.51
CA GLU A 76 11.04 -6.53 6.62
C GLU A 76 10.33 -7.07 5.38
N ASP A 77 11.07 -7.21 4.27
CA ASP A 77 10.53 -7.66 2.99
C ASP A 77 11.63 -8.38 2.21
N ASP A 78 11.40 -9.65 1.88
CA ASP A 78 12.35 -10.49 1.17
C ASP A 78 12.61 -10.07 -0.29
N ARG A 79 11.80 -9.16 -0.82
CA ARG A 79 12.06 -8.52 -2.12
C ARG A 79 13.24 -7.55 -2.09
N TRP A 80 13.75 -7.23 -0.90
CA TRP A 80 14.85 -6.32 -0.68
C TRP A 80 16.05 -7.06 -0.06
N GLU A 81 17.24 -6.91 -0.64
CA GLU A 81 18.46 -7.60 -0.17
C GLU A 81 18.84 -7.22 1.26
N ASN A 82 18.61 -5.98 1.66
CA ASN A 82 19.03 -5.44 2.97
C ASN A 82 17.83 -5.02 3.82
N SER A 83 16.75 -5.81 3.82
CA SER A 83 15.52 -5.40 4.49
C SER A 83 15.68 -5.22 5.99
N THR A 84 16.53 -6.01 6.64
CA THR A 84 16.75 -5.92 8.09
C THR A 84 17.82 -4.90 8.49
N ALA A 85 18.63 -4.41 7.53
CA ALA A 85 19.70 -3.46 7.77
C ALA A 85 19.23 -2.00 7.83
N VAL A 86 18.04 -1.71 7.35
CA VAL A 86 17.46 -0.37 7.28
C VAL A 86 16.18 -0.32 8.10
N LYS A 87 16.04 0.71 8.92
CA LYS A 87 14.83 0.94 9.72
C LYS A 87 13.73 1.49 8.82
N ALA A 88 13.06 0.61 8.10
CA ALA A 88 12.01 0.96 7.14
C ALA A 88 10.70 0.27 7.48
N TYR A 89 9.59 0.90 7.06
CA TYR A 89 8.36 0.19 6.79
C TYR A 89 8.25 -0.10 5.31
N TYR A 90 7.75 -1.28 4.99
CA TYR A 90 7.51 -1.77 3.62
C TYR A 90 6.01 -1.76 3.37
N LEU A 91 5.55 -0.86 2.52
CA LEU A 91 4.13 -0.69 2.21
C LEU A 91 3.70 -1.65 1.09
N HIS A 92 2.69 -2.46 1.39
CA HIS A 92 2.06 -3.38 0.45
C HIS A 92 0.55 -3.14 0.39
N HIS A 93 -0.08 -3.56 -0.70
CA HIS A 93 -1.54 -3.55 -0.84
C HIS A 93 -2.17 -2.17 -0.62
N PHE A 94 -1.46 -1.14 -1.04
CA PHE A 94 -1.93 0.23 -0.92
C PHE A 94 -3.05 0.49 -1.93
N ALA A 95 -4.18 0.94 -1.42
CA ALA A 95 -5.35 1.32 -2.22
C ALA A 95 -6.00 2.57 -1.65
N ALA A 96 -6.49 3.43 -2.53
CA ALA A 96 -7.25 4.63 -2.16
C ALA A 96 -8.57 4.66 -2.92
N ASP A 97 -9.58 5.24 -2.30
CA ASP A 97 -10.92 5.37 -2.86
C ASP A 97 -10.88 6.30 -4.09
N LEU A 98 -11.38 5.80 -5.21
CA LEU A 98 -11.40 6.53 -6.48
C LEU A 98 -12.30 7.77 -6.44
N THR A 99 -13.30 7.77 -5.55
CA THR A 99 -14.25 8.88 -5.43
C THR A 99 -13.78 9.97 -4.46
N GLU A 100 -12.77 9.67 -3.62
CA GLU A 100 -12.22 10.62 -2.66
C GLU A 100 -10.85 11.09 -3.15
N LYS A 101 -10.84 12.09 -4.01
CA LYS A 101 -9.62 12.61 -4.63
C LYS A 101 -8.61 13.10 -3.59
N GLY A 102 -7.36 12.71 -3.77
CA GLY A 102 -6.26 13.10 -2.89
C GLY A 102 -6.10 12.22 -1.66
N SER A 103 -7.01 11.28 -1.39
CA SER A 103 -6.93 10.41 -0.20
C SER A 103 -5.66 9.56 -0.17
N GLY A 104 -5.18 9.11 -1.34
CA GLY A 104 -3.93 8.36 -1.42
C GLY A 104 -2.71 9.18 -1.00
N SER A 105 -2.62 10.42 -1.42
CA SER A 105 -1.53 11.31 -1.03
C SER A 105 -1.57 11.63 0.47
N ILE A 106 -2.75 11.88 0.99
CA ILE A 106 -2.96 12.13 2.42
C ILE A 106 -2.56 10.88 3.23
N TYR A 107 -2.96 9.70 2.76
CA TYR A 107 -2.58 8.44 3.40
C TYR A 107 -1.06 8.29 3.48
N LEU A 108 -0.35 8.51 2.37
CA LEU A 108 1.11 8.39 2.35
C LEU A 108 1.78 9.39 3.29
N GLU A 109 1.35 10.64 3.28
CA GLU A 109 1.91 11.68 4.17
C GLU A 109 1.71 11.32 5.64
N MET A 110 0.49 10.91 6.02
CA MET A 110 0.20 10.53 7.40
C MET A 110 0.92 9.24 7.81
N LEU A 111 1.07 8.28 6.88
CA LEU A 111 1.81 7.05 7.13
C LEU A 111 3.31 7.33 7.31
N GLU A 112 3.87 8.26 6.54
CA GLU A 112 5.26 8.70 6.69
C GLU A 112 5.48 9.35 8.06
N ASP A 113 4.56 10.19 8.51
CA ASP A 113 4.64 10.80 9.84
C ASP A 113 4.54 9.72 10.94
N TYR A 114 3.64 8.77 10.78
CA TYR A 114 3.55 7.62 11.69
C TYR A 114 4.87 6.83 11.72
N ALA A 115 5.47 6.59 10.57
CA ALA A 115 6.75 5.88 10.48
C ALA A 115 7.87 6.64 11.22
N ARG A 116 7.92 7.97 11.08
CA ARG A 116 8.88 8.80 11.83
C ARG A 116 8.69 8.67 13.33
N GLN A 117 7.44 8.68 13.80
CA GLN A 117 7.11 8.51 15.21
C GLN A 117 7.54 7.14 15.74
N MET A 118 7.52 6.13 14.88
CA MET A 118 7.94 4.76 15.21
C MET A 118 9.46 4.55 15.06
N GLY A 119 10.21 5.60 14.78
CA GLY A 119 11.67 5.54 14.67
C GLY A 119 12.19 5.01 13.33
N LYS A 120 11.35 4.95 12.31
CA LYS A 120 11.78 4.54 10.97
C LYS A 120 12.49 5.69 10.25
N THR A 121 13.47 5.34 9.43
CA THR A 121 14.24 6.29 8.63
C THR A 121 13.81 6.30 7.16
N HIS A 122 13.11 5.27 6.72
CA HIS A 122 12.70 5.11 5.33
C HIS A 122 11.30 4.51 5.22
N MET A 123 10.60 4.90 4.18
CA MET A 123 9.44 4.18 3.65
C MET A 123 9.85 3.50 2.35
N ARG A 124 9.51 2.24 2.20
CA ARG A 124 9.83 1.41 1.04
C ARG A 124 8.58 0.78 0.44
N LEU A 125 8.56 0.68 -0.87
CA LEU A 125 7.48 0.06 -1.61
C LEU A 125 7.99 -0.42 -2.97
N ASP A 126 7.14 -1.12 -3.68
CA ASP A 126 7.38 -1.46 -5.08
C ASP A 126 6.12 -1.19 -5.90
N CYS A 127 6.30 -0.93 -7.17
CA CYS A 127 5.20 -0.74 -8.12
C CYS A 127 5.54 -1.40 -9.46
N ALA A 128 4.50 -1.77 -10.21
CA ALA A 128 4.66 -2.50 -11.45
C ALA A 128 5.57 -1.75 -12.43
N VAL A 129 6.51 -2.47 -13.03
CA VAL A 129 7.50 -1.91 -13.98
C VAL A 129 6.83 -1.29 -15.20
N ASP A 130 5.70 -1.84 -15.62
CA ASP A 130 4.94 -1.40 -16.81
C ASP A 130 3.83 -0.38 -16.49
N SER A 131 3.87 0.24 -15.32
CA SER A 131 2.92 1.28 -14.91
C SER A 131 3.60 2.65 -14.83
N PRO A 132 3.75 3.39 -15.96
CA PRO A 132 4.44 4.68 -15.95
C PRO A 132 3.74 5.74 -15.09
N ASN A 133 2.42 5.72 -15.01
CA ASN A 133 1.66 6.67 -14.18
C ASN A 133 1.92 6.43 -12.69
N LEU A 134 1.95 5.19 -12.24
CA LEU A 134 2.21 4.85 -10.85
C LEU A 134 3.65 5.16 -10.46
N ASN A 135 4.61 4.86 -11.34
CA ASN A 135 6.01 5.19 -11.13
C ASN A 135 6.21 6.70 -11.00
N ARG A 136 5.55 7.49 -11.85
CA ARG A 136 5.58 8.96 -11.76
C ARG A 136 4.96 9.44 -10.46
N TYR A 137 3.84 8.87 -10.05
CA TYR A 137 3.15 9.20 -8.81
C TYR A 137 4.09 9.11 -7.61
N TYR A 138 4.83 8.01 -7.50
CA TYR A 138 5.78 7.82 -6.40
C TYR A 138 7.03 8.67 -6.55
N ALA A 139 7.56 8.83 -7.75
CA ALA A 139 8.72 9.68 -8.00
C ALA A 139 8.47 11.14 -7.57
N GLU A 140 7.30 11.68 -7.90
CA GLU A 140 6.90 13.04 -7.51
C GLU A 140 6.77 13.21 -5.99
N ARG A 141 6.57 12.12 -5.26
CA ARG A 141 6.47 12.12 -3.79
C ARG A 141 7.77 11.81 -3.09
N GLY A 142 8.87 11.74 -3.82
CA GLY A 142 10.20 11.54 -3.27
C GLY A 142 10.64 10.09 -3.11
N TYR A 143 9.93 9.16 -3.72
CA TYR A 143 10.29 7.74 -3.72
C TYR A 143 11.25 7.44 -4.87
N GLU A 144 12.52 7.25 -4.55
CA GLU A 144 13.58 7.03 -5.52
C GLU A 144 13.74 5.55 -5.89
N VAL A 145 14.12 5.27 -7.12
CA VAL A 145 14.38 3.90 -7.59
C VAL A 145 15.58 3.29 -6.89
N CYS A 146 15.40 2.09 -6.33
CA CYS A 146 16.47 1.33 -5.71
C CYS A 146 16.87 0.08 -6.49
N GLY A 147 15.95 -0.50 -7.25
CA GLY A 147 16.17 -1.72 -8.01
C GLY A 147 14.89 -2.29 -8.58
N THR A 148 14.90 -3.59 -8.81
CA THR A 148 13.75 -4.33 -9.34
C THR A 148 13.47 -5.55 -8.47
N CYS A 149 12.23 -6.08 -8.57
CA CYS A 149 11.84 -7.30 -7.90
C CYS A 149 10.90 -8.12 -8.80
N LYS A 150 10.79 -9.41 -8.49
CA LYS A 150 9.88 -10.34 -9.17
C LYS A 150 9.14 -11.20 -8.16
N ASP A 151 7.86 -11.47 -8.45
CA ASP A 151 7.04 -12.37 -7.67
C ASP A 151 6.01 -13.01 -8.60
N GLY A 152 6.33 -14.22 -9.09
CA GLY A 152 5.51 -14.88 -10.10
C GLY A 152 5.46 -14.08 -11.40
N LEU A 153 4.26 -13.70 -11.83
CA LEU A 153 4.03 -12.88 -13.02
C LEU A 153 4.29 -11.38 -12.79
N TYR A 154 4.47 -10.98 -11.54
CA TYR A 154 4.69 -9.59 -11.18
C TYR A 154 6.16 -9.21 -11.32
N GLU A 155 6.42 -8.12 -12.03
CA GLU A 155 7.72 -7.46 -12.09
C GLU A 155 7.56 -6.03 -11.58
N GLY A 156 8.35 -5.67 -10.57
CA GLY A 156 8.25 -4.38 -9.89
C GLY A 156 9.55 -3.59 -9.88
N ILE A 157 9.39 -2.30 -9.69
CA ILE A 157 10.47 -1.37 -9.37
C ILE A 157 10.39 -1.09 -7.88
N THR A 158 11.48 -1.35 -7.18
CA THR A 158 11.58 -1.01 -5.75
C THR A 158 11.97 0.45 -5.58
N ARG A 159 11.25 1.13 -4.69
CA ARG A 159 11.47 2.56 -4.42
C ARG A 159 11.51 2.83 -2.92
N GLU A 160 12.32 3.83 -2.53
CA GLU A 160 12.37 4.27 -1.14
C GLU A 160 12.35 5.78 -1.01
N LYS A 161 11.85 6.24 0.12
CA LYS A 161 11.89 7.64 0.52
C LYS A 161 12.57 7.76 1.88
N LEU A 162 13.56 8.64 1.96
CA LEU A 162 14.18 9.04 3.23
C LEU A 162 13.20 9.93 3.99
N LEU A 163 12.89 9.57 5.22
CA LEU A 163 11.95 10.29 6.08
C LEU A 163 12.57 11.44 6.87
#